data_1fb416c780786e65307ae687a7cce1cc
#
_entry.id   1fb416c780786e65307ae687a7cce1cc
#
_cell.length_a   1.000
_cell.length_b   1.000
_cell.length_c   1.000
_cell.angle_alpha   90.00
_cell.angle_beta   90.00
_cell.angle_gamma   90.00
#
_symmetry.space_group_name_H-M   'P 1'
#
loop_
_entity.id
_entity.type
_entity.pdbx_description
1 polymer ?
#
loop_
_entity_poly.entity_id
_entity_poly.type
_entity_poly.pdbx_seq_one_letter_code
_entity_poly.pdbx_strand_id
1 'polypeptide(L)'
;VEAKLCAALAADPDMVPMGGMWFLRELLPQISEGYLNLAEAAIDEAARPVTVDEILSRVPLDTVGSATAQRFALLQALDADQRFDNLGGGDEQLWYLRALEPEAIFETPAVLADPIRAEQGALVGVTLLDVIEALGDELDEIETPRAGSNSLSFQLGFPQLYAGTMPAPRRLLALLPANTLDHYPITITDRRRRKSYTVWVVPGKRLICGLKSLYEAANMTVGAQLTVTASDAPNTLVLDYAAPHSRGNDWLRVANVQEGRLVLEMKPATLAVRCDERSVIIPGNAAAIAGLMGTASVHNAPLGEVIRRAFLELAKLNGQGLVHVKALYMAVNMHRRCGATPIYAYLTRQAAYDPMGEGLWCYDGSLANQTYATADEMRERPLSGRPDRLRDQAVPYQGI
;
A
#
# COMPACT_ATOMS: atom_id res chain seq x y z
N VAL A 1 -14.30 23.28 -37.86
CA VAL A 1 -13.13 23.84 -38.58
C VAL A 1 -11.86 23.47 -37.76
N GLU A 2 -11.85 23.71 -36.47
CA GLU A 2 -10.74 23.51 -35.57
C GLU A 2 -10.25 22.03 -35.54
N ALA A 3 -11.14 21.05 -35.40
CA ALA A 3 -10.79 19.65 -35.41
C ALA A 3 -10.13 19.18 -36.72
N LYS A 4 -10.55 19.76 -37.88
CA LYS A 4 -9.94 19.46 -39.18
C LYS A 4 -8.56 20.10 -39.32
N LEU A 5 -8.39 21.32 -38.76
CA LEU A 5 -7.09 21.99 -38.74
C LEU A 5 -6.10 21.25 -37.86
N CYS A 6 -6.51 20.90 -36.64
CA CYS A 6 -5.67 20.10 -35.72
C CYS A 6 -5.26 18.74 -36.36
N ALA A 7 -6.17 18.04 -37.03
CA ALA A 7 -5.88 16.80 -37.72
C ALA A 7 -4.91 17.00 -38.91
N ALA A 8 -5.02 18.10 -39.63
CA ALA A 8 -4.10 18.43 -40.73
C ALA A 8 -2.69 18.77 -40.20
N LEU A 9 -2.61 19.58 -39.13
CA LEU A 9 -1.36 19.91 -38.48
C LEU A 9 -0.69 18.69 -37.85
N ALA A 10 -1.48 17.77 -37.27
CA ALA A 10 -0.97 16.50 -36.70
C ALA A 10 -0.44 15.52 -37.77
N ALA A 11 -0.91 15.64 -39.00
CA ALA A 11 -0.44 14.83 -40.12
C ALA A 11 0.81 15.40 -40.80
N ASP A 12 1.18 16.65 -40.51
CA ASP A 12 2.34 17.31 -41.08
C ASP A 12 3.60 16.99 -40.27
N PRO A 13 4.61 16.33 -40.86
CA PRO A 13 5.85 15.95 -40.18
C PRO A 13 6.70 17.14 -39.70
N ASP A 14 6.49 18.31 -40.30
CA ASP A 14 7.23 19.53 -39.96
C ASP A 14 6.59 20.29 -38.79
N MET A 15 5.40 19.88 -38.33
CA MET A 15 4.68 20.48 -37.22
C MET A 15 4.78 19.65 -35.94
N VAL A 16 5.06 20.28 -34.82
CA VAL A 16 5.15 19.66 -33.51
C VAL A 16 4.11 20.24 -32.56
N PRO A 17 3.15 19.41 -32.08
CA PRO A 17 2.14 19.86 -31.14
C PRO A 17 2.63 19.73 -29.69
N MET A 18 2.39 20.74 -28.84
CA MET A 18 2.55 20.65 -27.40
C MET A 18 1.77 21.76 -26.68
N GLY A 19 1.05 21.43 -25.62
CA GLY A 19 0.32 22.38 -24.78
C GLY A 19 -0.71 23.22 -25.54
N GLY A 20 -1.36 22.67 -26.59
CA GLY A 20 -2.34 23.37 -27.40
C GLY A 20 -1.74 24.35 -28.45
N MET A 21 -0.40 24.38 -28.55
CA MET A 21 0.33 25.16 -29.55
C MET A 21 0.98 24.26 -30.60
N TRP A 22 1.27 24.82 -31.78
CA TRP A 22 1.95 24.14 -32.89
C TRP A 22 3.20 24.93 -33.29
N PHE A 23 4.31 24.24 -33.46
CA PHE A 23 5.59 24.84 -33.84
C PHE A 23 6.14 24.16 -35.09
N LEU A 24 6.80 24.94 -35.93
CA LEU A 24 7.62 24.39 -37.02
C LEU A 24 8.88 23.79 -36.46
N ARG A 25 9.15 22.55 -36.79
CA ARG A 25 10.33 21.79 -36.32
C ARG A 25 11.67 22.48 -36.62
N GLU A 26 11.75 23.11 -37.81
CA GLU A 26 12.95 23.86 -38.24
C GLU A 26 13.26 25.09 -37.37
N LEU A 27 12.24 25.67 -36.71
CA LEU A 27 12.41 26.85 -35.87
C LEU A 27 12.71 26.53 -34.41
N LEU A 28 12.67 25.24 -34.04
CA LEU A 28 12.98 24.81 -32.68
C LEU A 28 14.49 24.67 -32.49
N PRO A 29 15.07 25.24 -31.43
CA PRO A 29 16.46 25.01 -31.08
C PRO A 29 16.68 23.51 -30.79
N GLN A 30 17.78 22.97 -31.29
CA GLN A 30 18.17 21.60 -30.98
C GLN A 30 18.72 21.51 -29.56
N ILE A 31 18.10 20.69 -28.75
CA ILE A 31 18.58 20.39 -27.41
C ILE A 31 19.59 19.24 -27.49
N SER A 32 20.83 19.53 -27.17
CA SER A 32 21.90 18.53 -27.17
C SER A 32 21.81 17.63 -25.91
N GLU A 33 22.40 16.44 -25.98
CA GLU A 33 22.52 15.53 -24.83
C GLU A 33 23.23 16.21 -23.64
N GLY A 34 24.21 17.09 -23.91
CA GLY A 34 24.87 17.87 -22.87
C GLY A 34 23.92 18.76 -22.07
N TYR A 35 22.91 19.33 -22.71
CA TYR A 35 21.84 20.09 -22.04
C TYR A 35 20.95 19.20 -21.19
N LEU A 36 20.60 18.02 -21.67
CA LEU A 36 19.82 17.06 -20.90
C LEU A 36 20.58 16.58 -19.66
N ASN A 37 21.90 16.38 -19.76
CA ASN A 37 22.74 16.04 -18.61
C ASN A 37 22.79 17.19 -17.57
N LEU A 38 22.79 18.46 -18.02
CA LEU A 38 22.72 19.60 -17.11
C LEU A 38 21.32 19.73 -16.49
N ALA A 39 20.26 19.46 -17.24
CA ALA A 39 18.89 19.43 -16.71
C ALA A 39 18.74 18.31 -15.65
N GLU A 40 19.29 17.13 -15.91
CA GLU A 40 19.36 16.02 -14.97
C GLU A 40 20.05 16.45 -13.65
N ALA A 41 21.23 17.06 -13.74
CA ALA A 41 21.96 17.55 -12.58
C ALA A 41 21.18 18.64 -11.81
N ALA A 42 20.47 19.52 -12.52
CA ALA A 42 19.65 20.55 -11.89
C ALA A 42 18.44 19.98 -11.13
N ILE A 43 17.82 18.91 -11.63
CA ILE A 43 16.72 18.22 -10.96
C ILE A 43 17.24 17.39 -9.77
N ASP A 44 18.38 16.72 -9.93
CA ASP A 44 19.03 15.94 -8.87
C ASP A 44 19.39 16.84 -7.68
N GLU A 45 20.01 18.00 -7.94
CA GLU A 45 20.32 18.98 -6.91
C GLU A 45 19.06 19.52 -6.21
N ALA A 46 17.96 19.75 -6.96
CA ALA A 46 16.71 20.21 -6.38
C ALA A 46 16.05 19.14 -5.48
N ALA A 47 16.29 17.86 -5.76
CA ALA A 47 15.69 16.70 -5.06
C ALA A 47 14.14 16.78 -4.95
N ARG A 48 13.49 17.48 -5.88
CA ARG A 48 12.03 17.65 -6.00
C ARG A 48 11.63 17.87 -7.45
N PRO A 49 10.37 17.63 -7.81
CA PRO A 49 9.85 18.02 -9.12
C PRO A 49 10.04 19.54 -9.37
N VAL A 50 10.46 19.88 -10.57
CA VAL A 50 10.75 21.28 -10.98
C VAL A 50 10.03 21.61 -12.28
N THR A 51 9.78 22.90 -12.47
CA THR A 51 9.23 23.40 -13.73
C THR A 51 10.31 23.58 -14.79
N VAL A 52 9.92 23.60 -16.07
CA VAL A 52 10.87 23.91 -17.16
C VAL A 52 11.53 25.28 -16.98
N ASP A 53 10.79 26.25 -16.46
CA ASP A 53 11.33 27.59 -16.22
C ASP A 53 12.39 27.60 -15.13
N GLU A 54 12.25 26.76 -14.10
CA GLU A 54 13.31 26.54 -13.10
C GLU A 54 14.55 25.88 -13.72
N ILE A 55 14.37 24.89 -14.61
CA ILE A 55 15.49 24.27 -15.33
C ILE A 55 16.21 25.31 -16.20
N LEU A 56 15.47 26.06 -17.00
CA LEU A 56 16.04 27.11 -17.86
C LEU A 56 16.74 28.21 -17.07
N SER A 57 16.28 28.54 -15.87
CA SER A 57 16.92 29.55 -15.01
C SER A 57 18.29 29.09 -14.49
N ARG A 58 18.49 27.77 -14.30
CA ARG A 58 19.75 27.19 -13.82
C ARG A 58 20.68 26.82 -14.98
N VAL A 59 20.10 26.41 -16.09
CA VAL A 59 20.81 25.99 -17.30
C VAL A 59 20.28 26.79 -18.49
N PRO A 60 20.72 28.04 -18.68
CA PRO A 60 20.27 28.83 -19.80
C PRO A 60 20.74 28.24 -21.13
N LEU A 61 19.83 28.21 -22.09
CA LEU A 61 20.12 27.74 -23.44
C LEU A 61 20.89 28.82 -24.23
N ASP A 62 22.12 28.53 -24.63
CA ASP A 62 22.93 29.41 -25.52
C ASP A 62 22.50 29.31 -26.98
N THR A 63 21.18 29.27 -27.25
CA THR A 63 20.64 29.11 -28.60
C THR A 63 19.87 30.33 -29.05
N VAL A 64 19.95 30.64 -30.35
CA VAL A 64 19.17 31.71 -30.99
C VAL A 64 17.71 31.23 -31.09
N GLY A 65 16.81 31.95 -30.43
CA GLY A 65 15.38 31.66 -30.47
C GLY A 65 14.59 32.45 -29.42
N SER A 66 13.26 32.53 -29.62
CA SER A 66 12.40 33.13 -28.59
C SER A 66 12.37 32.25 -27.32
N ALA A 67 12.16 32.89 -26.16
CA ALA A 67 12.01 32.16 -24.89
C ALA A 67 10.94 31.04 -24.97
N THR A 68 9.86 31.30 -25.72
CA THR A 68 8.79 30.30 -25.96
C THR A 68 9.28 29.11 -26.78
N ALA A 69 10.11 29.35 -27.82
CA ALA A 69 10.68 28.24 -28.62
C ALA A 69 11.70 27.44 -27.83
N GLN A 70 12.51 28.08 -27.00
CA GLN A 70 13.46 27.41 -26.11
C GLN A 70 12.75 26.53 -25.07
N ARG A 71 11.73 27.08 -24.41
CA ARG A 71 10.88 26.33 -23.48
C ARG A 71 10.24 25.12 -24.14
N PHE A 72 9.67 25.31 -25.33
CA PHE A 72 9.01 24.25 -26.08
C PHE A 72 9.98 23.16 -26.51
N ALA A 73 11.15 23.51 -27.05
CA ALA A 73 12.18 22.57 -27.45
C ALA A 73 12.68 21.73 -26.25
N LEU A 74 12.89 22.37 -25.09
CA LEU A 74 13.28 21.65 -23.89
C LEU A 74 12.19 20.71 -23.40
N LEU A 75 10.93 21.13 -23.38
CA LEU A 75 9.78 20.27 -23.03
C LEU A 75 9.75 19.01 -23.90
N GLN A 76 9.89 19.19 -25.21
CA GLN A 76 9.89 18.07 -26.15
C GLN A 76 11.09 17.14 -25.95
N ALA A 77 12.27 17.68 -25.66
CA ALA A 77 13.46 16.88 -25.40
C ALA A 77 13.36 16.08 -24.10
N LEU A 78 12.81 16.68 -23.04
CA LEU A 78 12.56 16.00 -21.75
C LEU A 78 11.52 14.88 -21.91
N ASP A 79 10.43 15.12 -22.68
CA ASP A 79 9.38 14.14 -22.93
C ASP A 79 9.89 12.94 -23.75
N ALA A 80 10.86 13.16 -24.65
CA ALA A 80 11.45 12.12 -25.46
C ALA A 80 12.54 11.28 -24.74
N ASP A 81 13.07 11.79 -23.63
CA ASP A 81 14.17 11.14 -22.88
C ASP A 81 13.65 10.37 -21.67
N GLN A 82 13.86 9.05 -21.67
CA GLN A 82 13.37 8.14 -20.63
C GLN A 82 13.90 8.41 -19.21
N ARG A 83 14.91 9.26 -19.03
CA ARG A 83 15.42 9.64 -17.72
C ARG A 83 14.44 10.54 -16.95
N PHE A 84 13.63 11.29 -17.68
CA PHE A 84 12.71 12.29 -17.10
C PHE A 84 11.29 11.75 -17.08
N ASP A 85 10.54 12.16 -16.08
CA ASP A 85 9.12 11.89 -15.96
C ASP A 85 8.34 13.19 -15.76
N ASN A 86 7.19 13.31 -16.44
CA ASN A 86 6.32 14.46 -16.36
C ASN A 86 5.23 14.20 -15.31
N LEU A 87 5.34 14.85 -14.17
CA LEU A 87 4.46 14.70 -13.01
C LEU A 87 3.44 15.81 -12.87
N GLY A 88 3.38 16.70 -13.87
CA GLY A 88 2.44 17.81 -13.90
C GLY A 88 1.08 17.38 -14.44
N GLY A 89 0.02 17.81 -13.75
CA GLY A 89 -1.37 17.69 -14.21
C GLY A 89 -1.87 19.04 -14.73
N GLY A 90 -2.44 19.09 -15.93
CA GLY A 90 -3.00 20.29 -16.51
C GLY A 90 -1.95 21.24 -17.11
N ASP A 91 -2.06 22.54 -16.80
CA ASP A 91 -1.24 23.57 -17.42
C ASP A 91 0.20 23.65 -16.88
N GLU A 92 0.47 23.06 -15.73
CA GLU A 92 1.79 23.09 -15.08
C GLU A 92 2.48 21.75 -15.21
N GLN A 93 3.52 21.69 -16.06
CA GLN A 93 4.35 20.50 -16.24
C GLN A 93 5.49 20.52 -15.22
N LEU A 94 5.56 19.48 -14.40
CA LEU A 94 6.59 19.26 -13.39
C LEU A 94 7.46 18.08 -13.82
N TRP A 95 8.75 18.31 -13.89
CA TRP A 95 9.72 17.30 -14.33
C TRP A 95 10.50 16.76 -13.16
N TYR A 96 10.70 15.46 -13.16
CA TYR A 96 11.47 14.75 -12.17
C TYR A 96 12.34 13.68 -12.81
N LEU A 97 13.28 13.11 -12.05
CA LEU A 97 14.12 12.02 -12.52
C LEU A 97 13.54 10.68 -12.12
N ARG A 98 13.28 9.85 -13.11
CA ARG A 98 12.79 8.48 -12.90
C ARG A 98 13.72 7.66 -11.99
N ALA A 99 15.03 7.91 -12.03
CA ALA A 99 16.00 7.26 -11.16
C ALA A 99 15.86 7.62 -9.66
N LEU A 100 15.23 8.76 -9.34
CA LEU A 100 14.98 9.20 -7.97
C LEU A 100 13.62 8.72 -7.44
N GLU A 101 12.78 8.14 -8.30
CA GLU A 101 11.49 7.62 -7.93
C GLU A 101 11.62 6.24 -7.27
N PRO A 102 10.77 5.91 -6.28
CA PRO A 102 10.76 4.58 -5.70
C PRO A 102 10.47 3.50 -6.74
N GLU A 103 11.25 2.43 -6.79
CA GLU A 103 11.07 1.29 -7.69
C GLU A 103 9.63 0.70 -7.62
N ALA A 104 9.01 0.76 -6.44
CA ALA A 104 7.64 0.29 -6.22
C ALA A 104 6.57 0.99 -7.07
N ILE A 105 6.88 2.15 -7.68
CA ILE A 105 6.01 2.84 -8.63
C ILE A 105 5.90 2.03 -9.92
N PHE A 106 7.04 1.63 -10.45
CA PHE A 106 7.14 0.94 -11.74
C PHE A 106 6.88 -0.55 -11.58
N GLU A 107 7.58 -1.19 -10.65
CA GLU A 107 7.45 -2.60 -10.38
C GLU A 107 6.81 -2.86 -9.01
N THR A 108 5.81 -3.74 -8.99
CA THR A 108 5.18 -4.11 -7.72
C THR A 108 6.14 -4.95 -6.91
N PRO A 109 6.51 -4.53 -5.67
CA PRO A 109 7.38 -5.31 -4.81
C PRO A 109 6.88 -6.75 -4.64
N ALA A 110 7.78 -7.73 -4.70
CA ALA A 110 7.43 -9.15 -4.67
C ALA A 110 6.54 -9.53 -3.46
N VAL A 111 6.74 -8.88 -2.30
CA VAL A 111 5.92 -9.12 -1.10
C VAL A 111 4.47 -8.58 -1.22
N LEU A 112 4.19 -7.73 -2.22
CA LEU A 112 2.88 -7.18 -2.52
C LEU A 112 2.27 -7.78 -3.80
N ALA A 113 3.05 -8.57 -4.56
CA ALA A 113 2.61 -9.16 -5.80
C ALA A 113 1.55 -10.25 -5.60
N ASP A 114 0.72 -10.45 -6.62
CA ASP A 114 -0.30 -11.52 -6.70
C ASP A 114 -1.12 -11.71 -5.40
N PRO A 115 -1.75 -10.65 -4.87
CA PRO A 115 -2.49 -10.73 -3.63
C PRO A 115 -3.75 -11.58 -3.78
N ILE A 116 -4.04 -12.40 -2.77
CA ILE A 116 -5.32 -13.10 -2.68
C ILE A 116 -6.40 -12.10 -2.27
N ARG A 117 -7.40 -11.94 -3.13
CA ARG A 117 -8.56 -11.06 -2.92
C ARG A 117 -9.80 -11.88 -2.59
N ALA A 118 -10.77 -11.24 -1.96
CA ALA A 118 -12.08 -11.86 -1.73
C ALA A 118 -12.81 -12.10 -3.04
N GLU A 119 -13.52 -13.23 -3.11
CA GLU A 119 -14.55 -13.43 -4.12
C GLU A 119 -15.79 -12.63 -3.72
N GLN A 120 -16.48 -12.08 -4.71
CA GLN A 120 -17.73 -11.36 -4.46
C GLN A 120 -18.77 -12.31 -3.85
N GLY A 121 -19.42 -11.87 -2.77
CA GLY A 121 -20.37 -12.69 -2.04
C GLY A 121 -19.76 -13.70 -1.06
N ALA A 122 -18.46 -13.64 -0.79
CA ALA A 122 -17.84 -14.45 0.25
C ALA A 122 -18.54 -14.24 1.61
N LEU A 123 -18.88 -15.32 2.31
CA LEU A 123 -19.58 -15.26 3.59
C LEU A 123 -18.59 -14.99 4.73
N VAL A 124 -18.81 -13.90 5.46
CA VAL A 124 -17.99 -13.48 6.61
C VAL A 124 -18.89 -13.24 7.81
N GLY A 125 -18.43 -13.61 9.00
CA GLY A 125 -19.14 -13.30 10.24
C GLY A 125 -19.29 -11.78 10.45
N VAL A 126 -20.47 -11.32 10.91
CA VAL A 126 -20.78 -9.88 11.09
C VAL A 126 -19.75 -9.21 12.00
N THR A 127 -19.34 -9.86 13.09
CA THR A 127 -18.35 -9.31 14.05
C THR A 127 -16.96 -9.14 13.42
N LEU A 128 -16.66 -9.82 12.31
CA LEU A 128 -15.40 -9.72 11.59
C LEU A 128 -15.36 -8.51 10.64
N LEU A 129 -16.50 -7.95 10.26
CA LEU A 129 -16.56 -6.76 9.40
C LEU A 129 -15.91 -5.54 10.08
N ASP A 130 -16.17 -5.34 11.38
CA ASP A 130 -15.53 -4.26 12.15
C ASP A 130 -14.01 -4.46 12.24
N VAL A 131 -13.56 -5.72 12.30
CA VAL A 131 -12.13 -6.04 12.29
C VAL A 131 -11.50 -5.73 10.94
N ILE A 132 -12.16 -6.09 9.83
CA ILE A 132 -11.71 -5.79 8.47
C ILE A 132 -11.56 -4.28 8.30
N GLU A 133 -12.57 -3.51 8.70
CA GLU A 133 -12.53 -2.05 8.63
C GLU A 133 -11.38 -1.47 9.48
N ALA A 134 -11.15 -1.99 10.69
CA ALA A 134 -10.09 -1.55 11.58
C ALA A 134 -8.68 -1.88 11.07
N LEU A 135 -8.51 -2.91 10.23
CA LEU A 135 -7.23 -3.22 9.57
C LEU A 135 -6.90 -2.19 8.48
N GLY A 136 -7.90 -1.70 7.76
CA GLY A 136 -7.74 -0.65 6.74
C GLY A 136 -6.93 -1.06 5.52
N ASP A 137 -6.98 -2.34 5.15
CA ASP A 137 -6.27 -2.91 4.02
C ASP A 137 -6.89 -2.45 2.68
N GLU A 138 -6.05 -2.15 1.68
CA GLU A 138 -6.48 -1.77 0.33
C GLU A 138 -7.16 -2.90 -0.45
N LEU A 139 -7.00 -4.15 0.00
CA LEU A 139 -7.62 -5.33 -0.64
C LEU A 139 -9.06 -5.59 -0.19
N ASP A 140 -9.45 -5.02 0.97
CA ASP A 140 -10.73 -5.28 1.64
C ASP A 140 -11.55 -3.99 1.82
N GLU A 141 -11.68 -3.20 0.77
CA GLU A 141 -12.44 -1.97 0.83
C GLU A 141 -13.95 -2.26 0.97
N ILE A 142 -14.51 -1.90 2.12
CA ILE A 142 -15.95 -1.98 2.37
C ILE A 142 -16.61 -0.66 1.91
N GLU A 143 -17.65 -0.77 1.09
CA GLU A 143 -18.44 0.38 0.60
C GLU A 143 -19.32 1.01 1.70
N THR A 144 -18.78 1.42 2.81
CA THR A 144 -19.53 2.28 3.73
C THR A 144 -18.95 3.69 3.68
N PRO A 145 -19.63 4.63 2.97
CA PRO A 145 -19.23 6.02 3.06
C PRO A 145 -19.55 6.50 4.47
N ARG A 146 -18.58 6.55 5.36
CA ARG A 146 -18.66 7.43 6.52
C ARG A 146 -18.50 8.86 5.97
N ALA A 147 -19.62 9.46 5.58
CA ALA A 147 -19.66 10.85 5.15
C ALA A 147 -18.97 11.73 6.22
N GLY A 148 -17.94 12.48 5.80
CA GLY A 148 -17.33 13.53 6.61
C GLY A 148 -16.07 13.16 7.40
N SER A 149 -15.47 12.00 7.25
CA SER A 149 -14.20 11.71 7.92
C SER A 149 -13.02 12.17 7.08
N ASN A 150 -12.30 13.21 7.54
CA ASN A 150 -11.05 13.69 6.93
C ASN A 150 -9.83 12.84 7.34
N SER A 151 -10.04 11.68 7.92
CA SER A 151 -8.97 10.81 8.42
C SER A 151 -9.23 9.34 8.12
N LEU A 152 -8.15 8.59 7.95
CA LEU A 152 -8.13 7.15 7.79
C LEU A 152 -7.18 6.54 8.81
N SER A 153 -7.63 5.53 9.54
CA SER A 153 -6.76 4.71 10.39
C SER A 153 -6.59 3.32 9.79
N PHE A 154 -5.39 2.77 9.92
CA PHE A 154 -5.06 1.43 9.47
C PHE A 154 -3.97 0.80 10.34
N GLN A 155 -3.77 -0.51 10.21
CA GLN A 155 -2.70 -1.24 10.88
C GLN A 155 -1.64 -1.66 9.87
N LEU A 156 -0.38 -1.36 10.18
CA LEU A 156 0.74 -1.64 9.27
C LEU A 156 1.00 -3.15 9.19
N GLY A 157 0.81 -3.73 8.02
CA GLY A 157 1.14 -5.12 7.72
C GLY A 157 2.62 -5.32 7.35
N PHE A 158 3.09 -6.58 7.38
CA PHE A 158 4.46 -6.90 6.98
C PHE A 158 4.78 -6.51 5.52
N PRO A 159 3.92 -6.81 4.53
CA PRO A 159 4.23 -6.45 3.14
C PRO A 159 4.44 -4.94 2.94
N GLN A 160 3.57 -4.12 3.53
CA GLN A 160 3.67 -2.65 3.45
C GLN A 160 4.88 -2.12 4.21
N LEU A 161 5.14 -2.65 5.41
CA LEU A 161 6.32 -2.27 6.20
C LEU A 161 7.62 -2.55 5.44
N TYR A 162 7.75 -3.75 4.87
CA TYR A 162 8.94 -4.18 4.16
C TYR A 162 9.16 -3.41 2.85
N ALA A 163 8.09 -3.23 2.08
CA ALA A 163 8.12 -2.50 0.81
C ALA A 163 8.20 -0.96 0.99
N GLY A 164 8.02 -0.43 2.20
CA GLY A 164 7.95 1.01 2.43
C GLY A 164 6.73 1.65 1.77
N THR A 165 5.59 0.98 1.82
CA THR A 165 4.33 1.45 1.25
C THR A 165 3.24 1.56 2.31
N MET A 166 2.13 2.21 1.99
CA MET A 166 0.91 2.19 2.80
C MET A 166 -0.32 2.01 1.90
N PRO A 167 -1.43 1.45 2.46
CA PRO A 167 -2.69 1.37 1.75
C PRO A 167 -3.21 2.73 1.31
N ALA A 168 -3.74 2.81 0.09
CA ALA A 168 -4.44 3.99 -0.42
C ALA A 168 -5.85 3.62 -0.91
N PRO A 169 -6.78 3.25 0.00
CA PRO A 169 -8.15 2.98 -0.36
C PRO A 169 -8.82 4.22 -0.97
N ARG A 170 -9.92 4.05 -1.70
CA ARG A 170 -10.62 5.16 -2.39
C ARG A 170 -10.93 6.33 -1.47
N ARG A 171 -11.30 6.06 -0.21
CA ARG A 171 -11.57 7.09 0.81
C ARG A 171 -10.34 7.94 1.15
N LEU A 172 -9.12 7.38 1.09
CA LEU A 172 -7.88 8.15 1.27
C LEU A 172 -7.57 8.96 0.01
N LEU A 173 -7.71 8.35 -1.17
CA LEU A 173 -7.51 9.04 -2.44
C LEU A 173 -8.48 10.22 -2.59
N ALA A 174 -9.70 10.12 -2.07
CA ALA A 174 -10.67 11.22 -2.07
C ALA A 174 -10.28 12.43 -1.19
N LEU A 175 -9.31 12.28 -0.28
CA LEU A 175 -8.73 13.39 0.50
C LEU A 175 -7.69 14.20 -0.28
N LEU A 176 -7.24 13.68 -1.41
CA LEU A 176 -6.27 14.32 -2.29
C LEU A 176 -6.97 15.00 -3.47
N PRO A 177 -6.39 16.06 -4.05
CA PRO A 177 -6.90 16.62 -5.28
C PRO A 177 -6.99 15.57 -6.39
N ALA A 178 -8.03 15.69 -7.23
CA ALA A 178 -8.17 14.80 -8.37
C ALA A 178 -6.95 14.92 -9.29
N ASN A 179 -6.38 13.76 -9.64
CA ASN A 179 -5.22 13.65 -10.51
C ASN A 179 -5.47 12.54 -11.54
N THR A 180 -5.05 12.76 -12.78
CA THR A 180 -5.21 11.82 -13.90
C THR A 180 -3.95 11.05 -14.24
N LEU A 181 -2.85 11.32 -13.52
CA LEU A 181 -1.57 10.64 -13.72
C LEU A 181 -1.61 9.23 -13.11
N ASP A 182 -0.85 8.33 -13.71
CA ASP A 182 -0.69 6.97 -13.21
C ASP A 182 0.00 6.94 -11.84
N HIS A 183 0.87 7.91 -11.58
CA HIS A 183 1.49 8.16 -10.29
C HIS A 183 1.84 9.65 -10.15
N TYR A 184 1.87 10.14 -8.93
CA TYR A 184 2.20 11.53 -8.64
C TYR A 184 2.73 11.71 -7.22
N PRO A 185 3.64 12.69 -6.99
CA PRO A 185 4.20 12.96 -5.69
C PRO A 185 3.21 13.73 -4.80
N ILE A 186 3.24 13.40 -3.51
CA ILE A 186 2.61 14.16 -2.45
C ILE A 186 3.57 14.32 -1.28
N THR A 187 3.24 15.17 -0.35
CA THR A 187 3.98 15.31 0.91
C THR A 187 3.25 14.57 2.03
N ILE A 188 3.98 13.72 2.76
CA ILE A 188 3.53 13.21 4.06
C ILE A 188 4.35 13.88 5.17
N THR A 189 3.65 14.54 6.10
CA THR A 189 4.28 15.11 7.29
C THR A 189 4.09 14.17 8.47
N ASP A 190 5.20 13.66 9.02
CA ASP A 190 5.22 12.96 10.31
C ASP A 190 4.93 13.96 11.42
N ARG A 191 3.74 13.87 12.01
CA ARG A 191 3.27 14.78 13.06
C ARG A 191 4.17 14.78 14.28
N ARG A 192 4.70 13.62 14.66
CA ARG A 192 5.50 13.47 15.89
C ARG A 192 6.91 14.00 15.74
N ARG A 193 7.54 13.74 14.60
CA ARG A 193 8.93 14.13 14.32
C ARG A 193 9.00 15.48 13.65
N ARG A 194 7.87 16.04 13.20
CA ARG A 194 7.78 17.31 12.44
C ARG A 194 8.68 17.30 11.20
N LYS A 195 8.74 16.15 10.54
CA LYS A 195 9.53 15.96 9.33
C LYS A 195 8.60 15.61 8.18
N SER A 196 8.84 16.23 7.02
CA SER A 196 8.08 15.94 5.79
C SER A 196 8.89 15.01 4.90
N TYR A 197 8.17 14.17 4.18
CA TYR A 197 8.69 13.18 3.23
C TYR A 197 7.93 13.32 1.93
N THR A 198 8.65 13.31 0.80
CA THR A 198 8.04 13.15 -0.52
C THR A 198 7.72 11.67 -0.71
N VAL A 199 6.48 11.38 -1.02
CA VAL A 199 5.96 10.03 -1.25
C VAL A 199 5.10 10.03 -2.51
N TRP A 200 4.81 8.87 -3.05
CA TRP A 200 4.21 8.71 -4.36
C TRP A 200 2.89 7.97 -4.28
N VAL A 201 1.85 8.59 -4.76
CA VAL A 201 0.53 7.95 -4.90
C VAL A 201 0.50 7.20 -6.23
N VAL A 202 0.11 5.93 -6.19
CA VAL A 202 -0.10 5.07 -7.36
C VAL A 202 -1.56 4.58 -7.33
N PRO A 203 -2.51 5.36 -7.90
CA PRO A 203 -3.95 5.09 -7.77
C PRO A 203 -4.35 3.70 -8.29
N GLY A 204 -3.78 3.28 -9.43
CA GLY A 204 -4.05 1.98 -10.03
C GLY A 204 -3.65 0.79 -9.15
N LYS A 205 -2.60 0.94 -8.34
CA LYS A 205 -2.17 -0.08 -7.36
C LYS A 205 -2.83 0.11 -5.98
N ARG A 206 -3.52 1.22 -5.74
CA ARG A 206 -4.06 1.65 -4.44
C ARG A 206 -3.00 1.69 -3.33
N LEU A 207 -1.84 2.20 -3.65
CA LEU A 207 -0.70 2.29 -2.75
C LEU A 207 -0.11 3.71 -2.75
N ILE A 208 0.48 4.08 -1.60
CA ILE A 208 1.43 5.18 -1.50
C ILE A 208 2.81 4.57 -1.23
N CYS A 209 3.80 4.94 -2.04
CA CYS A 209 5.17 4.41 -2.02
C CYS A 209 6.16 5.45 -1.48
N GLY A 210 7.35 5.00 -1.02
CA GLY A 210 8.41 5.91 -0.55
C GLY A 210 8.44 6.15 0.95
N LEU A 211 7.74 5.32 1.75
CA LEU A 211 7.64 5.48 3.21
C LEU A 211 8.73 4.74 4.01
N LYS A 212 9.64 4.03 3.35
CA LYS A 212 10.64 3.19 4.01
C LYS A 212 11.47 3.98 5.04
N SER A 213 12.00 5.13 4.65
CA SER A 213 12.81 5.98 5.53
C SER A 213 12.01 6.54 6.72
N LEU A 214 10.71 6.79 6.56
CA LEU A 214 9.83 7.19 7.63
C LEU A 214 9.61 6.03 8.63
N TYR A 215 9.33 4.82 8.13
CA TYR A 215 9.11 3.64 8.97
C TYR A 215 10.37 3.26 9.77
N GLU A 216 11.54 3.28 9.12
CA GLU A 216 12.83 3.05 9.77
C GLU A 216 13.13 4.11 10.82
N ALA A 217 12.99 5.40 10.47
CA ALA A 217 13.19 6.48 11.40
C ALA A 217 12.26 6.41 12.61
N ALA A 218 11.02 5.96 12.47
CA ALA A 218 10.07 5.78 13.56
C ALA A 218 10.21 4.42 14.28
N ASN A 219 11.08 3.53 13.77
CA ASN A 219 11.25 2.16 14.23
C ASN A 219 9.88 1.44 14.34
N MET A 220 9.11 1.51 13.23
CA MET A 220 7.80 0.89 13.14
C MET A 220 7.89 -0.61 13.00
N THR A 221 6.87 -1.31 13.46
CA THR A 221 6.75 -2.76 13.33
C THR A 221 5.35 -3.16 12.87
N VAL A 222 5.15 -4.45 12.57
CA VAL A 222 3.84 -4.99 12.16
C VAL A 222 2.84 -4.85 13.30
N GLY A 223 1.64 -4.36 12.97
CA GLY A 223 0.60 -4.04 13.93
C GLY A 223 0.65 -2.59 14.44
N ALA A 224 1.59 -1.77 13.97
CA ALA A 224 1.60 -0.33 14.28
C ALA A 224 0.30 0.33 13.82
N GLN A 225 -0.32 1.12 14.70
CA GLN A 225 -1.55 1.85 14.42
C GLN A 225 -1.21 3.22 13.86
N LEU A 226 -1.61 3.47 12.62
CA LEU A 226 -1.35 4.69 11.88
C LEU A 226 -2.66 5.41 11.57
N THR A 227 -2.63 6.73 11.64
CA THR A 227 -3.76 7.59 11.23
C THR A 227 -3.25 8.62 10.25
N VAL A 228 -3.92 8.72 9.11
CA VAL A 228 -3.62 9.71 8.06
C VAL A 228 -4.78 10.69 8.01
N THR A 229 -4.46 11.98 7.99
CA THR A 229 -5.43 13.08 7.94
C THR A 229 -5.07 14.01 6.79
N ALA A 230 -6.08 14.56 6.11
CA ALA A 230 -5.84 15.64 5.14
C ALA A 230 -5.26 16.87 5.84
N SER A 231 -4.35 17.56 5.15
CA SER A 231 -3.81 18.86 5.57
C SER A 231 -4.51 20.00 4.82
N ASP A 232 -4.45 21.21 5.38
CA ASP A 232 -4.90 22.42 4.68
C ASP A 232 -4.00 22.78 3.48
N ALA A 233 -2.75 22.29 3.48
CA ALA A 233 -1.85 22.44 2.36
C ALA A 233 -2.20 21.45 1.23
N PRO A 234 -2.25 21.88 -0.03
CA PRO A 234 -2.55 20.99 -1.15
C PRO A 234 -1.53 19.86 -1.27
N ASN A 235 -1.97 18.71 -1.76
CA ASN A 235 -1.12 17.53 -1.93
C ASN A 235 -0.35 17.12 -0.67
N THR A 236 -0.91 17.39 0.53
CA THR A 236 -0.24 17.11 1.80
C THR A 236 -1.14 16.29 2.72
N LEU A 237 -0.60 15.20 3.22
CA LEU A 237 -1.22 14.38 4.25
C LEU A 237 -0.39 14.45 5.54
N VAL A 238 -1.05 14.34 6.67
CA VAL A 238 -0.41 14.24 7.99
C VAL A 238 -0.52 12.82 8.49
N LEU A 239 0.61 12.17 8.73
CA LEU A 239 0.68 10.85 9.36
C LEU A 239 0.89 11.02 10.86
N ASP A 240 0.02 10.41 11.64
CA ASP A 240 0.09 10.37 13.11
C ASP A 240 0.14 8.93 13.62
N TYR A 241 0.82 8.74 14.73
CA TYR A 241 0.91 7.48 15.46
C TYR A 241 1.22 7.75 16.94
N ALA A 242 0.67 6.94 17.84
CA ALA A 242 0.85 7.16 19.27
C ALA A 242 2.16 6.57 19.81
N ALA A 243 2.59 7.04 21.00
CA ALA A 243 3.64 6.39 21.77
C ALA A 243 3.17 5.01 22.24
N PRO A 244 4.10 4.06 22.49
CA PRO A 244 3.75 2.77 23.05
C PRO A 244 3.13 2.93 24.45
N HIS A 245 2.31 1.98 24.86
CA HIS A 245 1.74 1.97 26.20
C HIS A 245 2.79 1.71 27.29
N SER A 246 3.69 0.77 27.00
CA SER A 246 4.81 0.42 27.86
C SER A 246 6.13 0.93 27.28
N ARG A 247 7.05 1.33 28.14
CA ARG A 247 8.43 1.67 27.78
C ARG A 247 9.41 0.55 28.16
N GLY A 248 8.90 -0.52 28.73
CA GLY A 248 9.67 -1.69 29.14
C GLY A 248 9.73 -2.77 28.06
N ASN A 249 10.35 -3.88 28.41
CA ASN A 249 10.31 -5.09 27.61
C ASN A 249 9.03 -5.87 27.89
N ASP A 250 8.16 -5.92 26.89
CA ASP A 250 6.96 -6.74 26.93
C ASP A 250 7.21 -8.07 26.20
N TRP A 251 6.49 -9.14 26.60
CA TRP A 251 6.55 -10.40 25.87
C TRP A 251 5.72 -10.27 24.60
N LEU A 252 6.40 -10.22 23.45
CA LEU A 252 5.82 -9.99 22.14
C LEU A 252 6.08 -11.17 21.21
N ARG A 253 5.20 -11.35 20.23
CA ARG A 253 5.38 -12.33 19.16
C ARG A 253 6.50 -11.86 18.24
N VAL A 254 7.51 -12.73 18.05
CA VAL A 254 8.62 -12.50 17.11
C VAL A 254 8.58 -13.58 16.04
N ALA A 255 8.57 -13.15 14.78
CA ALA A 255 8.56 -14.03 13.62
C ALA A 255 9.98 -14.23 13.08
N ASN A 256 10.38 -15.48 12.88
CA ASN A 256 11.64 -15.86 12.25
C ASN A 256 11.39 -16.92 11.18
N VAL A 257 12.37 -17.14 10.31
CA VAL A 257 12.37 -18.24 9.35
C VAL A 257 13.36 -19.30 9.82
N GLN A 258 12.86 -20.51 10.01
CA GLN A 258 13.67 -21.68 10.39
C GLN A 258 13.33 -22.83 9.44
N GLU A 259 14.34 -23.44 8.83
CA GLU A 259 14.16 -24.55 7.89
C GLU A 259 13.12 -24.29 6.78
N GLY A 260 13.10 -23.05 6.24
CA GLY A 260 12.15 -22.66 5.20
C GLY A 260 10.69 -22.49 5.66
N ARG A 261 10.46 -22.33 6.96
CA ARG A 261 9.13 -22.14 7.56
C ARG A 261 9.11 -20.91 8.46
N LEU A 262 7.98 -20.22 8.50
CA LEU A 262 7.75 -19.16 9.48
C LEU A 262 7.51 -19.79 10.84
N VAL A 263 8.28 -19.35 11.83
CA VAL A 263 8.18 -19.78 13.23
C VAL A 263 7.93 -18.56 14.10
N LEU A 264 6.95 -18.66 15.00
CA LEU A 264 6.61 -17.62 15.95
C LEU A 264 7.04 -18.02 17.37
N GLU A 265 7.66 -17.07 18.08
CA GLU A 265 8.09 -17.23 19.46
C GLU A 265 7.72 -16.02 20.31
N MET A 266 7.46 -16.22 21.60
CA MET A 266 7.33 -15.10 22.54
C MET A 266 8.72 -14.70 23.01
N LYS A 267 9.09 -13.42 22.81
CA LYS A 267 10.38 -12.86 23.27
C LYS A 267 10.16 -11.49 23.92
N PRO A 268 11.00 -11.14 24.92
CA PRO A 268 10.98 -9.79 25.46
C PRO A 268 11.47 -8.80 24.39
N ALA A 269 10.68 -7.76 24.13
CA ALA A 269 11.01 -6.72 23.17
C ALA A 269 10.34 -5.40 23.55
N THR A 270 10.89 -4.29 23.04
CA THR A 270 10.38 -2.94 23.26
C THR A 270 9.78 -2.40 21.98
N LEU A 271 8.61 -1.79 22.08
CA LEU A 271 7.97 -1.10 20.96
C LEU A 271 8.36 0.39 20.96
N ALA A 272 8.59 0.96 19.78
CA ALA A 272 8.84 2.39 19.60
C ALA A 272 7.54 3.17 19.37
N VAL A 273 6.53 2.52 18.83
CA VAL A 273 5.21 3.08 18.52
C VAL A 273 4.11 2.21 19.09
N ARG A 274 2.90 2.79 19.24
CA ARG A 274 1.74 2.01 19.68
C ARG A 274 1.35 1.00 18.61
N CYS A 275 1.29 -0.27 19.01
CA CYS A 275 0.73 -1.36 18.23
C CYS A 275 -0.53 -1.89 18.91
N ASP A 276 -1.39 -2.51 18.11
CA ASP A 276 -2.50 -3.30 18.66
C ASP A 276 -1.94 -4.63 19.20
N GLU A 277 -2.09 -4.89 20.49
CA GLU A 277 -1.59 -6.10 21.16
C GLU A 277 -2.10 -7.39 20.51
N ARG A 278 -3.28 -7.33 19.90
CA ARG A 278 -3.91 -8.46 19.21
C ARG A 278 -3.30 -8.75 17.83
N SER A 279 -2.61 -7.79 17.24
CA SER A 279 -2.03 -7.90 15.89
C SER A 279 -0.51 -7.84 15.83
N VAL A 280 0.17 -7.28 16.85
CA VAL A 280 1.61 -7.05 16.80
C VAL A 280 2.40 -8.35 16.64
N ILE A 281 3.30 -8.35 15.63
CA ILE A 281 4.30 -9.38 15.38
C ILE A 281 5.58 -8.69 14.93
N ILE A 282 6.68 -8.88 15.65
CA ILE A 282 7.97 -8.29 15.29
C ILE A 282 8.66 -9.20 14.27
N PRO A 283 9.02 -8.71 13.08
CA PRO A 283 9.84 -9.47 12.15
C PRO A 283 11.28 -9.52 12.66
N GLY A 284 11.73 -10.69 13.15
CA GLY A 284 13.08 -10.87 13.66
C GLY A 284 14.15 -10.78 12.55
N ASN A 285 13.84 -11.30 11.37
CA ASN A 285 14.63 -11.11 10.15
C ASN A 285 13.69 -10.84 8.98
N ALA A 286 13.45 -9.57 8.69
CA ALA A 286 12.53 -9.14 7.65
C ALA A 286 12.92 -9.63 6.23
N ALA A 287 14.23 -9.64 5.93
CA ALA A 287 14.71 -10.11 4.61
C ALA A 287 14.46 -11.63 4.42
N ALA A 288 14.68 -12.43 5.48
CA ALA A 288 14.40 -13.86 5.42
C ALA A 288 12.89 -14.14 5.24
N ILE A 289 12.03 -13.37 5.92
CA ILE A 289 10.56 -13.48 5.76
C ILE A 289 10.14 -13.10 4.34
N ALA A 290 10.65 -11.99 3.80
CA ALA A 290 10.38 -11.58 2.43
C ALA A 290 10.88 -12.64 1.41
N GLY A 291 12.06 -13.21 1.63
CA GLY A 291 12.59 -14.32 0.83
C GLY A 291 11.69 -15.57 0.88
N LEU A 292 11.15 -15.90 2.06
CA LEU A 292 10.19 -17.00 2.20
C LEU A 292 8.92 -16.76 1.37
N MET A 293 8.36 -15.55 1.41
CA MET A 293 7.17 -15.16 0.63
C MET A 293 7.38 -15.36 -0.89
N GLY A 294 8.59 -15.11 -1.39
CA GLY A 294 8.96 -15.29 -2.80
C GLY A 294 9.19 -16.76 -3.22
N THR A 295 9.16 -17.73 -2.29
CA THR A 295 9.37 -19.13 -2.64
C THR A 295 8.16 -19.75 -3.33
N ALA A 296 8.41 -20.56 -4.38
CA ALA A 296 7.34 -21.27 -5.10
C ALA A 296 6.48 -22.17 -4.18
N SER A 297 7.08 -22.74 -3.13
CA SER A 297 6.37 -23.59 -2.16
C SER A 297 5.33 -22.85 -1.34
N VAL A 298 5.58 -21.57 -1.04
CA VAL A 298 4.64 -20.72 -0.30
C VAL A 298 3.65 -20.06 -1.27
N HIS A 299 4.13 -19.58 -2.41
CA HIS A 299 3.30 -18.92 -3.42
C HIS A 299 2.21 -19.86 -3.99
N ASN A 300 2.54 -21.12 -4.25
CA ASN A 300 1.62 -22.11 -4.80
C ASN A 300 0.80 -22.86 -3.74
N ALA A 301 1.05 -22.61 -2.44
CA ALA A 301 0.29 -23.27 -1.38
C ALA A 301 -1.18 -22.83 -1.39
N PRO A 302 -2.15 -23.75 -1.23
CA PRO A 302 -3.53 -23.39 -1.05
C PRO A 302 -3.72 -22.47 0.16
N LEU A 303 -4.60 -21.46 0.06
CA LEU A 303 -4.84 -20.50 1.15
C LEU A 303 -5.15 -21.19 2.49
N GLY A 304 -5.96 -22.26 2.46
CA GLY A 304 -6.30 -23.02 3.68
C GLY A 304 -5.08 -23.60 4.39
N GLU A 305 -4.06 -24.05 3.64
CA GLU A 305 -2.83 -24.56 4.22
C GLU A 305 -1.99 -23.43 4.83
N VAL A 306 -1.93 -22.27 4.19
CA VAL A 306 -1.25 -21.08 4.74
C VAL A 306 -1.92 -20.63 6.03
N ILE A 307 -3.27 -20.55 6.04
CA ILE A 307 -4.05 -20.20 7.23
C ILE A 307 -3.80 -21.21 8.34
N ARG A 308 -3.86 -22.51 8.05
CA ARG A 308 -3.64 -23.57 9.04
C ARG A 308 -2.26 -23.49 9.68
N ARG A 309 -1.21 -23.29 8.87
CA ARG A 309 0.17 -23.15 9.37
C ARG A 309 0.30 -21.91 10.27
N ALA A 310 -0.17 -20.77 9.84
CA ALA A 310 -0.14 -19.53 10.60
C ALA A 310 -0.96 -19.65 11.91
N PHE A 311 -2.12 -20.31 11.85
CA PHE A 311 -2.98 -20.54 13.02
C PHE A 311 -2.27 -21.40 14.08
N LEU A 312 -1.71 -22.54 13.67
CA LEU A 312 -1.01 -23.45 14.58
C LEU A 312 0.24 -22.81 15.20
N GLU A 313 0.97 -21.98 14.43
CA GLU A 313 2.11 -21.21 14.95
C GLU A 313 1.68 -20.19 16.03
N LEU A 314 0.53 -19.56 15.87
CA LEU A 314 -0.03 -18.63 16.85
C LEU A 314 -0.63 -19.36 18.06
N ALA A 315 -1.33 -20.46 17.82
CA ALA A 315 -2.00 -21.24 18.86
C ALA A 315 -1.03 -21.81 19.91
N LYS A 316 0.17 -22.24 19.49
CA LYS A 316 1.20 -22.76 20.42
C LYS A 316 1.74 -21.71 21.40
N LEU A 317 1.54 -20.40 21.13
CA LEU A 317 2.06 -19.32 21.97
C LEU A 317 1.26 -19.09 23.25
N ASN A 318 0.09 -19.71 23.39
CA ASN A 318 -0.70 -19.65 24.61
C ASN A 318 -1.26 -21.04 24.98
N GLY A 319 -1.44 -21.30 26.26
CA GLY A 319 -1.88 -22.59 26.76
C GLY A 319 -3.34 -22.95 26.42
N GLN A 320 -4.12 -22.03 25.88
CA GLN A 320 -5.52 -22.24 25.50
C GLN A 320 -5.69 -22.54 24.01
N GLY A 321 -4.65 -22.42 23.20
CA GLY A 321 -4.70 -22.61 21.74
C GLY A 321 -5.58 -21.59 21.01
N LEU A 322 -5.92 -20.46 21.65
CA LEU A 322 -6.78 -19.42 21.09
C LEU A 322 -5.97 -18.45 20.19
N VAL A 323 -6.54 -18.11 19.05
CA VAL A 323 -5.92 -17.19 18.09
C VAL A 323 -6.88 -16.04 17.78
N HIS A 324 -6.41 -14.81 17.96
CA HIS A 324 -7.17 -13.63 17.53
C HIS A 324 -7.02 -13.42 16.03
N VAL A 325 -8.12 -13.13 15.31
CA VAL A 325 -8.14 -12.97 13.85
C VAL A 325 -7.21 -11.88 13.31
N LYS A 326 -6.95 -10.82 14.07
CA LYS A 326 -5.95 -9.80 13.70
C LYS A 326 -4.53 -10.37 13.67
N ALA A 327 -4.16 -11.19 14.67
CA ALA A 327 -2.86 -11.86 14.68
C ALA A 327 -2.74 -12.83 13.50
N LEU A 328 -3.81 -13.58 13.23
CA LEU A 328 -3.86 -14.50 12.10
C LEU A 328 -3.66 -13.79 10.76
N TYR A 329 -4.37 -12.66 10.55
CA TYR A 329 -4.20 -11.83 9.36
C TYR A 329 -2.75 -11.37 9.20
N MET A 330 -2.10 -10.87 10.26
CA MET A 330 -0.71 -10.44 10.21
C MET A 330 0.25 -11.60 9.91
N ALA A 331 0.05 -12.76 10.53
CA ALA A 331 0.87 -13.94 10.29
C ALA A 331 0.70 -14.52 8.88
N VAL A 332 -0.52 -14.57 8.35
CA VAL A 332 -0.78 -14.99 6.96
C VAL A 332 -0.06 -14.05 5.99
N ASN A 333 -0.09 -12.73 6.22
CA ASN A 333 0.59 -11.75 5.39
C ASN A 333 2.13 -11.77 5.51
N MET A 334 2.69 -12.54 6.43
CA MET A 334 4.12 -12.89 6.46
C MET A 334 4.45 -14.16 5.64
N HIS A 335 3.44 -14.88 5.15
CA HIS A 335 3.61 -15.99 4.23
C HIS A 335 3.25 -15.55 2.80
N ARG A 336 2.08 -14.95 2.63
CA ARG A 336 1.56 -14.53 1.34
C ARG A 336 0.65 -13.32 1.49
N ARG A 337 0.76 -12.35 0.58
CA ARG A 337 -0.13 -11.19 0.56
C ARG A 337 -1.59 -11.63 0.36
N CYS A 338 -2.44 -11.31 1.31
CA CYS A 338 -3.85 -11.73 1.34
C CYS A 338 -4.70 -10.67 2.04
N GLY A 339 -5.87 -10.37 1.50
CA GLY A 339 -6.87 -9.58 2.20
C GLY A 339 -7.36 -10.30 3.47
N ALA A 340 -7.99 -9.57 4.37
CA ALA A 340 -8.58 -10.14 5.57
C ALA A 340 -9.84 -10.96 5.25
N THR A 341 -10.65 -10.49 4.31
CA THR A 341 -11.90 -11.14 3.90
C THR A 341 -11.71 -12.59 3.44
N PRO A 342 -10.76 -12.95 2.54
CA PRO A 342 -10.53 -14.35 2.17
C PRO A 342 -10.18 -15.23 3.37
N ILE A 343 -9.36 -14.70 4.31
CA ILE A 343 -8.97 -15.42 5.51
C ILE A 343 -10.19 -15.70 6.39
N TYR A 344 -10.99 -14.67 6.64
CA TYR A 344 -12.14 -14.76 7.55
C TYR A 344 -13.28 -15.56 6.95
N ALA A 345 -13.51 -15.46 5.64
CA ALA A 345 -14.45 -16.30 4.92
C ALA A 345 -14.04 -17.79 5.00
N TYR A 346 -12.74 -18.06 4.90
CA TYR A 346 -12.25 -19.43 5.09
C TYR A 346 -12.52 -19.95 6.50
N LEU A 347 -12.20 -19.17 7.55
CA LEU A 347 -12.49 -19.56 8.95
C LEU A 347 -13.98 -19.82 9.15
N THR A 348 -14.82 -18.96 8.61
CA THR A 348 -16.30 -19.05 8.75
C THR A 348 -16.84 -20.33 8.12
N ARG A 349 -16.28 -20.74 6.97
CA ARG A 349 -16.75 -21.94 6.24
C ARG A 349 -16.21 -23.26 6.77
N GLN A 350 -15.06 -23.27 7.44
CA GLN A 350 -14.42 -24.51 7.90
C GLN A 350 -14.90 -24.92 9.30
N ALA A 351 -15.42 -26.14 9.43
CA ALA A 351 -15.90 -26.67 10.70
C ALA A 351 -14.79 -26.78 11.76
N ALA A 352 -13.54 -26.95 11.32
CA ALA A 352 -12.39 -27.06 12.20
C ALA A 352 -12.06 -25.78 12.97
N TYR A 353 -12.52 -24.61 12.52
CA TYR A 353 -12.28 -23.35 13.22
C TYR A 353 -13.55 -22.91 13.94
N ASP A 354 -13.49 -22.75 15.25
CA ASP A 354 -14.63 -22.42 16.08
C ASP A 354 -14.48 -21.02 16.72
N PRO A 355 -15.46 -20.10 16.50
CA PRO A 355 -15.42 -18.76 17.07
C PRO A 355 -15.66 -18.81 18.58
N MET A 356 -14.75 -18.17 19.34
CA MET A 356 -14.78 -18.14 20.79
C MET A 356 -15.25 -16.76 21.36
N GLY A 357 -15.70 -15.87 20.47
CA GLY A 357 -16.09 -14.50 20.80
C GLY A 357 -14.91 -13.52 20.78
N GLU A 358 -15.20 -12.22 20.70
CA GLU A 358 -14.22 -11.12 20.67
C GLU A 358 -13.10 -11.26 19.62
N GLY A 359 -13.39 -11.90 18.47
CA GLY A 359 -12.39 -12.17 17.43
C GLY A 359 -11.41 -13.30 17.74
N LEU A 360 -11.65 -14.05 18.81
CA LEU A 360 -10.87 -15.26 19.17
C LEU A 360 -11.46 -16.51 18.52
N TRP A 361 -10.57 -17.39 18.06
CA TRP A 361 -10.91 -18.66 17.42
C TRP A 361 -10.04 -19.78 17.96
N CYS A 362 -10.59 -21.01 17.97
CA CYS A 362 -9.82 -22.23 18.23
C CYS A 362 -9.85 -23.16 17.01
N TYR A 363 -8.98 -24.16 17.01
CA TYR A 363 -8.86 -25.13 15.92
C TYR A 363 -9.01 -26.55 16.44
N ASP A 364 -9.95 -27.31 15.85
CA ASP A 364 -10.12 -28.75 16.06
C ASP A 364 -9.74 -29.52 14.79
N GLY A 365 -8.58 -30.15 14.81
CA GLY A 365 -8.07 -30.92 13.68
C GLY A 365 -8.94 -32.12 13.29
N SER A 366 -9.80 -32.62 14.18
CA SER A 366 -10.69 -33.76 13.87
C SER A 366 -11.77 -33.39 12.83
N LEU A 367 -12.09 -32.10 12.71
CA LEU A 367 -13.08 -31.54 11.79
C LEU A 367 -12.47 -30.92 10.51
N ALA A 368 -11.17 -31.12 10.28
CA ALA A 368 -10.43 -30.43 9.20
C ALA A 368 -10.97 -30.66 7.78
N ASN A 369 -11.68 -31.76 7.55
CA ASN A 369 -12.26 -32.13 6.25
C ASN A 369 -13.73 -31.73 6.09
N GLN A 370 -14.31 -31.04 7.08
CA GLN A 370 -15.72 -30.64 7.06
C GLN A 370 -15.84 -29.15 6.74
N THR A 371 -16.73 -28.82 5.80
CA THR A 371 -17.03 -27.45 5.36
C THR A 371 -18.52 -27.19 5.39
N TYR A 372 -18.92 -25.97 5.72
CA TYR A 372 -20.30 -25.51 5.61
C TYR A 372 -20.51 -24.89 4.22
N ALA A 373 -21.55 -25.33 3.53
CA ALA A 373 -21.86 -24.86 2.18
C ALA A 373 -22.73 -23.59 2.19
N THR A 374 -23.62 -23.46 3.19
CA THR A 374 -24.61 -22.38 3.24
C THR A 374 -24.50 -21.55 4.52
N ALA A 375 -25.06 -20.33 4.49
CA ALA A 375 -25.15 -19.46 5.68
C ALA A 375 -26.01 -20.09 6.79
N ASP A 376 -27.02 -20.89 6.43
CA ASP A 376 -27.88 -21.54 7.40
C ASP A 376 -27.16 -22.69 8.12
N GLU A 377 -26.38 -23.50 7.40
CA GLU A 377 -25.50 -24.50 8.02
C GLU A 377 -24.48 -23.87 8.98
N MET A 378 -23.95 -22.70 8.63
CA MET A 378 -23.04 -21.94 9.51
C MET A 378 -23.75 -21.44 10.78
N ARG A 379 -25.04 -21.07 10.69
CA ARG A 379 -25.85 -20.64 11.84
C ARG A 379 -26.20 -21.80 12.77
N GLU A 380 -26.41 -22.99 12.20
CA GLU A 380 -26.77 -24.22 12.94
C GLU A 380 -25.53 -24.93 13.52
N ARG A 381 -24.35 -24.39 13.27
CA ARG A 381 -23.08 -24.91 13.75
C ARG A 381 -23.12 -25.30 15.21
N PRO A 382 -22.81 -26.56 15.59
CA PRO A 382 -22.69 -26.93 16.99
C PRO A 382 -21.50 -26.22 17.62
N LEU A 383 -21.76 -25.36 18.59
CA LEU A 383 -20.72 -24.70 19.35
C LEU A 383 -20.13 -25.69 20.34
N SER A 384 -18.84 -26.03 20.22
CA SER A 384 -18.17 -26.93 21.12
C SER A 384 -18.19 -26.37 22.56
N GLY A 385 -19.09 -26.90 23.39
CA GLY A 385 -19.02 -26.87 24.84
C GLY A 385 -19.51 -25.64 25.58
N ARG A 386 -20.20 -24.66 24.97
CA ARG A 386 -20.80 -23.52 25.71
C ARG A 386 -22.12 -23.05 25.10
N PRO A 387 -23.26 -23.20 25.84
CA PRO A 387 -24.62 -22.89 25.31
C PRO A 387 -24.95 -21.41 25.09
N ASP A 388 -24.21 -20.47 25.66
CA ASP A 388 -24.61 -19.04 25.76
C ASP A 388 -23.84 -18.07 24.86
N ARG A 389 -23.15 -18.52 23.81
CA ARG A 389 -22.42 -17.61 22.94
C ARG A 389 -23.27 -17.12 21.78
N LEU A 390 -23.29 -15.80 21.60
CA LEU A 390 -23.87 -15.12 20.45
C LEU A 390 -23.37 -15.79 19.14
N ARG A 391 -24.28 -16.41 18.42
CA ARG A 391 -24.01 -16.95 17.09
C ARG A 391 -23.68 -15.77 16.18
N ASP A 392 -22.46 -15.73 15.67
CA ASP A 392 -22.08 -14.74 14.69
C ASP A 392 -22.85 -15.00 13.39
N GLN A 393 -23.58 -13.99 12.91
CA GLN A 393 -24.33 -14.12 11.66
C GLN A 393 -23.38 -13.94 10.49
N ALA A 394 -23.29 -14.95 9.64
CA ALA A 394 -22.55 -14.85 8.40
C ALA A 394 -23.33 -14.00 7.37
N VAL A 395 -22.66 -13.02 6.81
CA VAL A 395 -23.19 -12.12 5.77
C VAL A 395 -22.30 -12.15 4.53
N PRO A 396 -22.87 -11.99 3.33
CA PRO A 396 -22.08 -11.87 2.12
C PRO A 396 -21.24 -10.59 2.15
N TYR A 397 -19.97 -10.71 1.83
CA TYR A 397 -19.08 -9.57 1.65
C TYR A 397 -19.45 -8.82 0.37
N GLN A 398 -19.72 -7.54 0.50
CA GLN A 398 -19.99 -6.62 -0.61
C GLN A 398 -18.77 -5.67 -0.72
N GLY A 399 -17.69 -6.20 -1.28
CA GLY A 399 -16.53 -5.41 -1.65
C GLY A 399 -16.58 -4.99 -3.11
N ILE A 400 -15.88 -3.91 -3.43
CA ILE A 400 -15.77 -3.32 -4.77
C ILE A 400 -14.66 -4.00 -5.57
#